data_8e5d06718b922b7e62c2e2b085964d22
#
_entry.id   8e5d06718b922b7e62c2e2b085964d22
#
_cell.length_a   1.000
_cell.length_b   1.000
_cell.length_c   1.000
_cell.angle_alpha   90.00
_cell.angle_beta   90.00
_cell.angle_gamma   90.00
#
_symmetry.space_group_name_H-M   'P 1'
#
loop_
_entity.id
_entity.type
_entity.pdbx_description
1 polymer ?
#
loop_
_entity_poly.entity_id
_entity_poly.type
_entity_poly.pdbx_seq_one_letter_code
_entity_poly.pdbx_strand_id
1 'polypeptide(L)'
;LYDVTFPYIRMMAGPVDYTPGAMRNATKADWRAMYYTPASMGTRCHQLAAYIVHDSPFTMLCDAPTNYLNEQECVDFIASLPVEVDSTFIASGELGKYIVTVRKKDVNWYIGGMTNWDERDVQLDFSFLPEGMSYTAVLFKDGVNANKQAEDYRKETIRIDKDSRLTLHLASGGGFAMKLELCPVHGQVTGIPEGKNIPSFYQKYIETEGLYVTSSGKVSDEALLKACDIISLMLAKRPDVKAHMVKKGCHVMIIGKDEETCDLPEFAHICNCEDSIKYWNWRARGFGGAPEDEFSSSCGEENLLALPQDKYVGENILIHEFAHLIHTVGIVGVEPDFNERLEALRQNAIRKGLWEKTYAVSNKEEYFAECVQSFFNCNRYAEPANGVHNWVNRRTKLKTYDPDMYRLLQEYFYE
;
A
#
# COMPACT_ATOMS: atom_id res chain seq x y z
N LEU A 1 7.58 -32.69 6.88
CA LEU A 1 8.60 -32.53 7.94
C LEU A 1 9.70 -31.58 7.49
N TYR A 2 10.23 -31.73 6.28
CA TYR A 2 11.31 -30.90 5.77
C TYR A 2 10.92 -29.41 5.71
N ASP A 3 9.76 -29.07 5.16
CA ASP A 3 9.31 -27.70 4.98
C ASP A 3 9.19 -26.92 6.29
N VAL A 4 8.83 -27.59 7.39
CA VAL A 4 8.73 -27.00 8.74
C VAL A 4 10.02 -27.11 9.55
N THR A 5 11.07 -27.73 9.00
CA THR A 5 12.41 -27.81 9.60
C THR A 5 13.38 -26.84 8.93
N PHE A 6 13.25 -26.72 7.63
CA PHE A 6 14.11 -25.93 6.77
C PHE A 6 14.26 -24.44 7.18
N PRO A 7 13.16 -23.72 7.54
CA PRO A 7 13.26 -22.35 8.00
C PRO A 7 14.10 -22.17 9.27
N TYR A 8 14.10 -23.15 10.16
CA TYR A 8 14.83 -23.08 11.41
C TYR A 8 16.33 -23.36 11.28
N ILE A 9 16.73 -24.10 10.25
CA ILE A 9 18.13 -24.59 10.10
C ILE A 9 18.80 -23.91 8.91
N ARG A 10 18.31 -24.18 7.71
CA ARG A 10 18.99 -23.74 6.46
C ARG A 10 18.87 -22.24 6.23
N MET A 11 17.71 -21.65 6.54
CA MET A 11 17.49 -20.22 6.31
C MET A 11 18.24 -19.32 7.30
N MET A 12 18.79 -19.87 8.37
CA MET A 12 19.73 -19.13 9.22
C MET A 12 21.01 -18.72 8.49
N ALA A 13 21.36 -19.42 7.41
CA ALA A 13 22.51 -19.11 6.57
C ALA A 13 22.19 -18.08 5.45
N GLY A 14 20.95 -17.62 5.37
CA GLY A 14 20.47 -16.66 4.35
C GLY A 14 19.38 -17.23 3.44
N PRO A 15 18.97 -16.45 2.45
CA PRO A 15 17.93 -16.83 1.48
C PRO A 15 18.21 -18.13 0.73
N VAL A 16 17.17 -18.72 0.21
CA VAL A 16 17.25 -20.02 -0.51
C VAL A 16 16.59 -19.90 -1.88
N ASP A 17 17.03 -20.75 -2.78
CA ASP A 17 16.30 -21.03 -4.01
C ASP A 17 15.19 -22.04 -3.69
N TYR A 18 13.94 -21.64 -3.89
CA TYR A 18 12.77 -22.46 -3.58
C TYR A 18 11.64 -22.19 -4.59
N THR A 19 10.98 -23.24 -5.03
CA THR A 19 9.96 -23.19 -6.08
C THR A 19 8.66 -23.81 -5.59
N PRO A 20 7.85 -23.08 -4.78
CA PRO A 20 6.56 -23.55 -4.27
C PRO A 20 5.43 -23.28 -5.24
N GLY A 21 4.19 -23.53 -4.80
CA GLY A 21 2.97 -23.02 -5.42
C GLY A 21 2.32 -23.97 -6.41
N ALA A 22 2.51 -25.29 -6.29
CA ALA A 22 1.74 -26.22 -7.09
C ALA A 22 0.23 -26.08 -6.82
N MET A 23 -0.55 -26.03 -7.90
CA MET A 23 -2.00 -25.98 -7.87
C MET A 23 -2.64 -27.37 -7.87
N ARG A 24 -1.87 -28.44 -8.09
CA ARG A 24 -2.25 -29.81 -7.83
C ARG A 24 -1.64 -30.28 -6.52
N ASN A 25 -2.49 -30.60 -5.57
CA ASN A 25 -2.10 -30.95 -4.21
C ASN A 25 -2.67 -32.31 -3.83
N ALA A 26 -1.92 -33.09 -3.08
CA ALA A 26 -2.34 -34.41 -2.65
C ALA A 26 -2.06 -34.63 -1.16
N THR A 27 -2.96 -35.34 -0.51
CA THR A 27 -2.74 -35.80 0.87
C THR A 27 -1.58 -36.81 0.91
N LYS A 28 -1.02 -37.06 2.08
CA LYS A 28 0.02 -38.08 2.26
C LYS A 28 -0.41 -39.46 1.79
N ALA A 29 -1.69 -39.77 1.92
CA ALA A 29 -2.25 -41.08 1.55
C ALA A 29 -2.44 -41.19 0.01
N ASP A 30 -2.83 -40.10 -0.64
CA ASP A 30 -3.20 -40.13 -2.04
C ASP A 30 -2.05 -39.80 -2.99
N TRP A 31 -0.99 -39.17 -2.47
CA TRP A 31 0.14 -38.79 -3.29
C TRP A 31 0.80 -39.97 -3.99
N ARG A 32 1.05 -39.82 -5.27
CA ARG A 32 1.77 -40.78 -6.12
C ARG A 32 2.74 -40.03 -7.01
N ALA A 33 3.91 -40.58 -7.24
CA ALA A 33 4.87 -40.05 -8.20
C ALA A 33 4.35 -40.29 -9.64
N MET A 34 3.80 -39.25 -10.26
CA MET A 34 3.25 -39.30 -11.60
C MET A 34 3.95 -38.27 -12.48
N TYR A 35 4.58 -38.74 -13.57
CA TYR A 35 5.33 -37.90 -14.47
C TYR A 35 4.45 -36.90 -15.24
N TYR A 36 3.29 -37.36 -15.74
CA TYR A 36 2.41 -36.56 -16.60
C TYR A 36 1.49 -35.60 -15.84
N THR A 37 1.25 -35.86 -14.56
CA THR A 37 0.37 -35.05 -13.69
C THR A 37 0.99 -34.92 -12.30
N PRO A 38 2.15 -34.26 -12.19
CA PRO A 38 2.81 -34.11 -10.91
C PRO A 38 1.93 -33.34 -9.93
N ALA A 39 1.98 -33.70 -8.66
CA ALA A 39 1.30 -33.01 -7.58
C ALA A 39 2.23 -32.85 -6.38
N SER A 40 2.13 -31.72 -5.67
CA SER A 40 2.82 -31.51 -4.40
C SER A 40 2.11 -32.22 -3.26
N MET A 41 2.88 -32.75 -2.31
CA MET A 41 2.34 -33.26 -1.04
C MET A 41 1.96 -32.12 -0.11
N GLY A 42 0.86 -32.26 0.60
CA GLY A 42 0.29 -31.26 1.51
C GLY A 42 -0.81 -30.44 0.84
N THR A 43 -1.38 -29.51 1.59
CA THR A 43 -2.55 -28.76 1.13
C THR A 43 -2.19 -27.60 0.20
N ARG A 44 -3.21 -27.03 -0.46
CA ARG A 44 -3.10 -25.81 -1.22
C ARG A 44 -2.57 -24.67 -0.35
N CYS A 45 -3.09 -24.51 0.85
CA CYS A 45 -2.69 -23.46 1.76
C CYS A 45 -1.26 -23.61 2.27
N HIS A 46 -0.74 -24.84 2.38
CA HIS A 46 0.67 -25.09 2.64
C HIS A 46 1.55 -24.51 1.52
N GLN A 47 1.17 -24.70 0.26
CA GLN A 47 1.90 -24.17 -0.89
C GLN A 47 1.85 -22.64 -0.94
N LEU A 48 0.71 -22.03 -0.62
CA LEU A 48 0.60 -20.56 -0.52
C LEU A 48 1.44 -20.01 0.64
N ALA A 49 1.43 -20.67 1.79
CA ALA A 49 2.23 -20.30 2.95
C ALA A 49 3.74 -20.34 2.67
N ALA A 50 4.19 -21.25 1.81
CA ALA A 50 5.60 -21.42 1.48
C ALA A 50 6.22 -20.15 0.88
N TYR A 51 5.46 -19.34 0.13
CA TYR A 51 5.90 -18.03 -0.38
C TYR A 51 6.18 -17.00 0.72
N ILE A 52 5.58 -17.15 1.89
CA ILE A 52 5.78 -16.26 3.03
C ILE A 52 6.81 -16.83 3.99
N VAL A 53 6.74 -18.15 4.25
CA VAL A 53 7.61 -18.81 5.23
C VAL A 53 9.05 -18.92 4.74
N HIS A 54 9.24 -19.27 3.46
CA HIS A 54 10.59 -19.41 2.92
C HIS A 54 11.10 -18.07 2.38
N ASP A 55 12.29 -17.68 2.80
CA ASP A 55 12.97 -16.50 2.27
C ASP A 55 13.67 -16.85 0.96
N SER A 56 13.00 -16.52 -0.14
CA SER A 56 13.47 -16.78 -1.51
C SER A 56 13.28 -15.53 -2.36
N PRO A 57 14.32 -14.73 -2.57
CA PRO A 57 14.24 -13.50 -3.38
C PRO A 57 14.03 -13.78 -4.86
N PHE A 58 14.20 -15.03 -5.29
CA PHE A 58 13.93 -15.49 -6.66
C PHE A 58 13.02 -16.71 -6.62
N THR A 59 11.74 -16.49 -6.38
CA THR A 59 10.75 -17.55 -6.28
C THR A 59 10.08 -17.76 -7.64
N MET A 60 10.16 -18.96 -8.16
CA MET A 60 9.51 -19.36 -9.42
C MET A 60 8.21 -20.12 -9.16
N LEU A 61 7.31 -20.09 -10.13
CA LEU A 61 6.10 -20.92 -10.13
C LEU A 61 6.46 -22.34 -10.59
N CYS A 62 6.03 -23.37 -9.84
CA CYS A 62 6.43 -24.76 -10.08
C CYS A 62 5.44 -25.57 -10.92
N ASP A 63 4.29 -25.00 -11.32
CA ASP A 63 3.23 -25.73 -12.01
C ASP A 63 3.02 -25.22 -13.45
N ALA A 64 2.20 -25.91 -14.22
CA ALA A 64 1.85 -25.55 -15.59
C ALA A 64 0.97 -24.28 -15.63
N PRO A 65 1.14 -23.39 -16.62
CA PRO A 65 0.31 -22.19 -16.75
C PRO A 65 -1.20 -22.46 -16.74
N THR A 66 -1.65 -23.56 -17.31
CA THR A 66 -3.07 -23.95 -17.32
C THR A 66 -3.61 -24.21 -15.92
N ASN A 67 -2.81 -24.79 -15.01
CA ASN A 67 -3.24 -25.02 -13.63
C ASN A 67 -3.38 -23.69 -12.88
N TYR A 68 -2.49 -22.75 -13.12
CA TYR A 68 -2.59 -21.39 -12.54
C TYR A 68 -3.79 -20.62 -13.08
N LEU A 69 -4.09 -20.70 -14.36
CA LEU A 69 -5.27 -20.06 -14.97
C LEU A 69 -6.60 -20.59 -14.38
N ASN A 70 -6.63 -21.86 -13.99
CA ASN A 70 -7.81 -22.44 -13.34
C ASN A 70 -7.98 -22.03 -11.87
N GLU A 71 -6.92 -21.51 -11.24
CA GLU A 71 -6.86 -21.15 -9.82
C GLU A 71 -6.47 -19.69 -9.65
N GLN A 72 -7.12 -18.81 -10.40
CA GLN A 72 -6.75 -17.40 -10.55
C GLN A 72 -6.62 -16.68 -9.21
N GLU A 73 -7.52 -16.92 -8.25
CA GLU A 73 -7.45 -16.22 -6.96
C GLU A 73 -6.23 -16.61 -6.11
N CYS A 74 -5.72 -17.85 -6.25
CA CYS A 74 -4.46 -18.25 -5.63
C CYS A 74 -3.28 -17.56 -6.30
N VAL A 75 -3.30 -17.44 -7.63
CA VAL A 75 -2.27 -16.75 -8.41
C VAL A 75 -2.25 -15.25 -8.09
N ASP A 76 -3.40 -14.61 -8.03
CA ASP A 76 -3.53 -13.19 -7.65
C ASP A 76 -2.95 -12.94 -6.25
N PHE A 77 -3.20 -13.86 -5.31
CA PHE A 77 -2.59 -13.80 -3.99
C PHE A 77 -1.06 -13.91 -4.06
N ILE A 78 -0.53 -14.91 -4.76
CA ILE A 78 0.93 -15.09 -4.95
C ILE A 78 1.55 -13.84 -5.60
N ALA A 79 0.92 -13.32 -6.66
CA ALA A 79 1.39 -12.13 -7.37
C ALA A 79 1.38 -10.86 -6.51
N SER A 80 0.54 -10.83 -5.46
CA SER A 80 0.45 -9.70 -4.53
C SER A 80 1.52 -9.73 -3.42
N LEU A 81 2.29 -10.81 -3.29
CA LEU A 81 3.32 -10.94 -2.27
C LEU A 81 4.60 -10.21 -2.69
N PRO A 82 5.26 -9.46 -1.78
CA PRO A 82 6.50 -8.77 -2.08
C PRO A 82 7.67 -9.75 -2.18
N VAL A 83 8.56 -9.51 -3.13
CA VAL A 83 9.82 -10.25 -3.26
C VAL A 83 10.80 -9.85 -2.15
N GLU A 84 10.88 -8.56 -1.85
CA GLU A 84 11.71 -8.01 -0.78
C GLU A 84 10.83 -7.51 0.37
N VAL A 85 11.24 -7.81 1.59
CA VAL A 85 10.54 -7.42 2.82
C VAL A 85 11.43 -6.59 3.73
N ASP A 86 10.82 -5.73 4.53
CA ASP A 86 11.54 -4.83 5.43
C ASP A 86 11.95 -5.53 6.72
N SER A 87 11.14 -6.48 7.19
CA SER A 87 11.42 -7.30 8.36
C SER A 87 10.73 -8.65 8.33
N THR A 88 11.30 -9.62 9.04
CA THR A 88 10.76 -10.97 9.22
C THR A 88 10.95 -11.40 10.67
N PHE A 89 9.94 -12.02 11.26
CA PHE A 89 10.05 -12.69 12.55
C PHE A 89 9.15 -13.93 12.62
N ILE A 90 9.45 -14.81 13.57
CA ILE A 90 8.64 -16.01 13.84
C ILE A 90 7.67 -15.68 14.97
N ALA A 91 6.38 -15.69 14.67
CA ALA A 91 5.34 -15.43 15.66
C ALA A 91 5.08 -16.65 16.58
N SER A 92 5.17 -17.85 16.02
CA SER A 92 5.00 -19.10 16.74
C SER A 92 5.65 -20.25 15.98
N GLY A 93 6.11 -21.28 16.67
CA GLY A 93 6.66 -22.44 16.00
C GLY A 93 7.37 -23.40 16.91
N GLU A 94 7.52 -24.63 16.42
CA GLU A 94 8.28 -25.69 17.05
C GLU A 94 9.00 -26.51 15.98
N LEU A 95 10.33 -26.62 16.12
CA LEU A 95 11.21 -27.29 15.15
C LEU A 95 10.66 -28.67 14.75
N GLY A 96 10.47 -28.89 13.46
CA GLY A 96 9.98 -30.14 12.89
C GLY A 96 8.48 -30.38 13.07
N LYS A 97 7.76 -29.46 13.71
CA LYS A 97 6.32 -29.58 13.90
C LYS A 97 5.54 -28.54 13.11
N TYR A 98 5.80 -27.25 13.34
CA TYR A 98 5.12 -26.18 12.65
C TYR A 98 5.91 -24.86 12.74
N ILE A 99 5.55 -23.91 11.90
CA ILE A 99 6.11 -22.56 11.91
C ILE A 99 5.03 -21.55 11.47
N VAL A 100 5.05 -20.38 12.10
CA VAL A 100 4.29 -19.21 11.68
C VAL A 100 5.26 -18.05 11.51
N THR A 101 5.42 -17.60 10.28
CA THR A 101 6.31 -16.50 9.91
C THR A 101 5.48 -15.26 9.62
N VAL A 102 5.93 -14.13 10.14
CA VAL A 102 5.37 -12.80 9.87
C VAL A 102 6.40 -11.98 9.13
N ARG A 103 5.98 -11.36 8.03
CA ARG A 103 6.80 -10.45 7.23
C ARG A 103 6.11 -9.11 7.11
N LYS A 104 6.89 -8.04 7.10
CA LYS A 104 6.41 -6.69 6.89
C LYS A 104 7.00 -6.13 5.62
N LYS A 105 6.18 -5.47 4.82
CA LYS A 105 6.58 -4.61 3.71
C LYS A 105 5.79 -3.33 3.77
N ASP A 106 6.49 -2.20 3.91
CA ASP A 106 5.85 -0.89 4.06
C ASP A 106 4.88 -0.90 5.27
N VAL A 107 3.61 -0.68 5.01
CA VAL A 107 2.53 -0.72 6.01
C VAL A 107 1.79 -2.05 6.06
N ASN A 108 2.07 -2.94 5.13
CA ASN A 108 1.37 -4.21 4.97
C ASN A 108 2.11 -5.35 5.67
N TRP A 109 1.35 -6.38 6.05
CA TRP A 109 1.88 -7.56 6.73
C TRP A 109 1.47 -8.83 5.99
N TYR A 110 2.34 -9.81 6.03
CA TYR A 110 2.16 -11.10 5.37
C TYR A 110 2.47 -12.20 6.37
N ILE A 111 1.53 -13.11 6.60
CA ILE A 111 1.63 -14.14 7.62
C ILE A 111 1.43 -15.49 6.95
N GLY A 112 2.41 -16.36 7.08
CA GLY A 112 2.33 -17.74 6.57
C GLY A 112 2.54 -18.74 7.70
N GLY A 113 1.68 -19.75 7.78
CA GLY A 113 1.79 -20.82 8.73
C GLY A 113 1.73 -22.19 8.06
N MET A 114 2.60 -23.11 8.46
CA MET A 114 2.67 -24.47 7.94
C MET A 114 2.83 -25.49 9.08
N THR A 115 2.21 -26.66 8.93
CA THR A 115 2.40 -27.81 9.83
C THR A 115 3.04 -28.98 9.12
N ASN A 116 3.61 -29.92 9.90
CA ASN A 116 4.00 -31.23 9.42
C ASN A 116 2.75 -32.11 9.13
N TRP A 117 2.87 -33.42 9.15
CA TRP A 117 1.75 -34.34 8.92
C TRP A 117 0.79 -34.49 10.10
N ASP A 118 1.04 -33.80 11.21
CA ASP A 118 0.12 -33.76 12.36
C ASP A 118 -0.76 -32.51 12.22
N GLU A 119 -2.06 -32.71 12.18
CA GLU A 119 -3.03 -31.60 12.22
C GLU A 119 -2.94 -30.86 13.56
N ARG A 120 -3.22 -29.59 13.57
CA ARG A 120 -3.20 -28.75 14.78
C ARG A 120 -3.96 -27.45 14.65
N ASP A 121 -4.34 -26.91 15.80
CA ASP A 121 -4.82 -25.56 15.91
C ASP A 121 -3.66 -24.62 16.27
N VAL A 122 -3.57 -23.51 15.55
CA VAL A 122 -2.58 -22.45 15.79
C VAL A 122 -3.30 -21.20 16.22
N GLN A 123 -2.86 -20.61 17.31
CA GLN A 123 -3.37 -19.32 17.78
C GLN A 123 -2.47 -18.20 17.25
N LEU A 124 -3.08 -17.21 16.63
CA LEU A 124 -2.44 -15.99 16.18
C LEU A 124 -2.77 -14.84 17.13
N ASP A 125 -1.74 -14.19 17.59
CA ASP A 125 -1.78 -12.93 18.33
C ASP A 125 -1.27 -11.81 17.42
N PHE A 126 -2.02 -10.74 17.30
CA PHE A 126 -1.68 -9.61 16.44
C PHE A 126 -1.14 -8.41 17.21
N SER A 127 -0.69 -8.59 18.45
CA SER A 127 -0.13 -7.52 19.30
C SER A 127 1.09 -6.80 18.71
N PHE A 128 1.71 -7.35 17.66
CA PHE A 128 2.79 -6.72 16.90
C PHE A 128 2.29 -5.61 15.96
N LEU A 129 0.98 -5.52 15.69
CA LEU A 129 0.41 -4.47 14.86
C LEU A 129 0.41 -3.13 15.62
N PRO A 130 0.60 -2.00 14.91
CA PRO A 130 0.57 -0.67 15.51
C PRO A 130 -0.77 -0.37 16.18
N GLU A 131 -0.71 0.35 17.30
CA GLU A 131 -1.89 0.79 18.02
C GLU A 131 -2.75 1.75 17.18
N GLY A 132 -4.07 1.60 17.25
CA GLY A 132 -5.02 2.44 16.51
C GLY A 132 -5.14 2.13 15.02
N MET A 133 -4.38 1.15 14.53
CA MET A 133 -4.44 0.71 13.13
C MET A 133 -5.34 -0.50 12.97
N SER A 134 -6.12 -0.53 11.90
CA SER A 134 -6.90 -1.70 11.47
C SER A 134 -6.46 -2.15 10.10
N TYR A 135 -6.62 -3.43 9.83
CA TYR A 135 -6.20 -4.04 8.58
C TYR A 135 -7.34 -4.88 8.00
N THR A 136 -7.47 -4.84 6.69
CA THR A 136 -8.25 -5.84 5.94
C THR A 136 -7.32 -7.01 5.66
N ALA A 137 -7.66 -8.17 6.20
CA ALA A 137 -6.89 -9.39 6.00
C ALA A 137 -7.58 -10.29 4.97
N VAL A 138 -6.87 -10.60 3.88
CA VAL A 138 -7.24 -11.68 2.97
C VAL A 138 -6.55 -12.95 3.45
N LEU A 139 -7.35 -13.90 3.91
CA LEU A 139 -6.90 -15.16 4.52
C LEU A 139 -7.26 -16.34 3.62
N PHE A 140 -6.26 -17.13 3.24
CA PHE A 140 -6.41 -18.47 2.69
C PHE A 140 -6.08 -19.49 3.79
N LYS A 141 -7.02 -20.36 4.12
CA LYS A 141 -6.86 -21.39 5.15
C LYS A 141 -7.37 -22.73 4.66
N ASP A 142 -6.86 -23.82 5.23
CA ASP A 142 -7.34 -25.17 4.93
C ASP A 142 -8.86 -25.27 5.10
N GLY A 143 -9.51 -25.88 4.12
CA GLY A 143 -10.93 -26.16 4.17
C GLY A 143 -11.26 -27.35 5.08
N VAL A 144 -12.52 -27.54 5.40
CA VAL A 144 -12.98 -28.60 6.29
C VAL A 144 -12.69 -30.02 5.77
N ASN A 145 -12.47 -30.16 4.47
CA ASN A 145 -12.15 -31.44 3.83
C ASN A 145 -10.66 -31.59 3.48
N ALA A 146 -9.80 -30.65 3.85
CA ALA A 146 -8.40 -30.62 3.42
C ALA A 146 -7.61 -31.90 3.80
N ASN A 147 -7.99 -32.59 4.87
CA ASN A 147 -7.43 -33.88 5.25
C ASN A 147 -7.75 -35.03 4.27
N LYS A 148 -8.76 -34.86 3.39
CA LYS A 148 -9.18 -35.84 2.36
C LYS A 148 -8.97 -35.33 0.96
N GLN A 149 -9.07 -34.03 0.75
CA GLN A 149 -8.92 -33.33 -0.51
C GLN A 149 -7.97 -32.16 -0.30
N ALA A 150 -6.70 -32.35 -0.61
CA ALA A 150 -5.64 -31.40 -0.29
C ALA A 150 -5.79 -30.03 -0.99
N GLU A 151 -6.63 -29.95 -2.02
CA GLU A 151 -6.95 -28.72 -2.74
C GLU A 151 -8.11 -27.94 -2.09
N ASP A 152 -8.77 -28.50 -1.04
CA ASP A 152 -9.87 -27.82 -0.37
C ASP A 152 -9.35 -26.71 0.53
N TYR A 153 -9.75 -25.46 0.22
CA TYR A 153 -9.40 -24.28 0.98
C TYR A 153 -10.58 -23.33 1.13
N ARG A 154 -10.44 -22.38 2.05
CA ARG A 154 -11.34 -21.25 2.19
C ARG A 154 -10.58 -19.95 2.08
N LYS A 155 -11.14 -19.02 1.31
CA LYS A 155 -10.72 -17.64 1.25
C LYS A 155 -11.71 -16.79 2.05
N GLU A 156 -11.19 -16.01 2.99
CA GLU A 156 -11.99 -15.11 3.83
C GLU A 156 -11.37 -13.71 3.83
N THR A 157 -12.21 -12.71 3.93
CA THR A 157 -11.79 -11.33 4.17
C THR A 157 -12.29 -10.91 5.53
N ILE A 158 -11.37 -10.57 6.42
CA ILE A 158 -11.68 -10.23 7.83
C ILE A 158 -10.96 -8.96 8.24
N ARG A 159 -11.50 -8.28 9.25
CA ARG A 159 -10.84 -7.12 9.84
C ARG A 159 -9.97 -7.55 11.02
N ILE A 160 -8.76 -7.05 11.08
CA ILE A 160 -7.75 -7.37 12.08
C ILE A 160 -7.16 -6.08 12.64
N ASP A 161 -6.97 -6.04 13.95
CA ASP A 161 -6.24 -5.02 14.69
C ASP A 161 -5.30 -5.67 15.71
N LYS A 162 -4.58 -4.88 16.52
CA LYS A 162 -3.63 -5.39 17.51
C LYS A 162 -4.27 -6.26 18.60
N ASP A 163 -5.57 -6.06 18.89
CA ASP A 163 -6.30 -6.77 19.94
C ASP A 163 -6.99 -8.03 19.42
N SER A 164 -6.97 -8.22 18.11
CA SER A 164 -7.54 -9.39 17.45
C SER A 164 -6.83 -10.69 17.86
N ARG A 165 -7.58 -11.78 17.94
CA ARG A 165 -7.09 -13.13 18.20
C ARG A 165 -7.78 -14.08 17.26
N LEU A 166 -7.03 -14.95 16.63
CA LEU A 166 -7.54 -15.89 15.63
C LEU A 166 -7.00 -17.28 15.91
N THR A 167 -7.87 -18.28 15.87
CA THR A 167 -7.47 -19.69 15.91
C THR A 167 -7.69 -20.28 14.54
N LEU A 168 -6.64 -20.86 13.94
CA LEU A 168 -6.67 -21.50 12.63
C LEU A 168 -6.36 -22.98 12.77
N HIS A 169 -7.25 -23.81 12.22
CA HIS A 169 -7.02 -25.24 12.08
C HIS A 169 -6.18 -25.51 10.84
N LEU A 170 -5.07 -26.19 11.00
CA LEU A 170 -4.20 -26.69 9.94
C LEU A 170 -4.39 -28.19 9.78
N ALA A 171 -4.79 -28.62 8.60
CA ALA A 171 -4.93 -30.03 8.25
C ALA A 171 -3.56 -30.74 8.24
N SER A 172 -3.56 -32.06 8.13
CA SER A 172 -2.32 -32.84 7.97
C SER A 172 -1.51 -32.38 6.75
N GLY A 173 -0.28 -31.88 6.94
CA GLY A 173 0.50 -31.26 5.88
C GLY A 173 -0.11 -29.94 5.37
N GLY A 174 -0.87 -29.28 6.23
CA GLY A 174 -1.64 -28.10 5.91
C GLY A 174 -0.98 -26.78 6.25
N GLY A 175 -1.74 -25.69 6.06
CA GLY A 175 -1.26 -24.36 6.32
C GLY A 175 -2.31 -23.26 6.16
N PHE A 176 -1.83 -22.03 6.25
CA PHE A 176 -2.59 -20.84 5.91
C PHE A 176 -1.65 -19.75 5.38
N ALA A 177 -2.18 -18.87 4.57
CA ALA A 177 -1.50 -17.68 4.10
C ALA A 177 -2.42 -16.46 4.24
N MET A 178 -1.88 -15.37 4.75
CA MET A 178 -2.66 -14.16 5.03
C MET A 178 -1.89 -12.93 4.58
N LYS A 179 -2.59 -11.99 3.94
CA LYS A 179 -2.11 -10.64 3.63
C LYS A 179 -2.97 -9.65 4.38
N LEU A 180 -2.33 -8.76 5.15
CA LEU A 180 -2.99 -7.66 5.84
C LEU A 180 -2.65 -6.36 5.11
N GLU A 181 -3.65 -5.69 4.61
CA GLU A 181 -3.55 -4.35 4.03
C GLU A 181 -4.10 -3.33 5.02
N LEU A 182 -3.34 -2.26 5.24
CA LEU A 182 -3.77 -1.22 6.18
C LEU A 182 -5.17 -0.72 5.78
N CYS A 183 -6.09 -0.77 6.72
CA CYS A 183 -7.43 -0.22 6.60
C CYS A 183 -7.64 0.75 7.76
N PRO A 184 -7.37 2.03 7.59
CA PRO A 184 -7.66 3.03 8.60
C PRO A 184 -9.14 3.00 8.98
N VAL A 185 -9.43 3.26 10.25
CA VAL A 185 -10.82 3.34 10.73
C VAL A 185 -11.37 4.71 10.34
N HIS A 186 -12.08 4.76 9.23
CA HIS A 186 -12.79 5.97 8.83
C HIS A 186 -14.23 5.94 9.32
N GLY A 187 -14.80 7.13 9.56
CA GLY A 187 -16.22 7.32 9.74
C GLY A 187 -17.01 6.92 8.48
N GLN A 188 -18.30 7.14 8.52
CA GLN A 188 -19.16 7.02 7.34
C GLN A 188 -19.14 8.34 6.56
N VAL A 189 -19.26 8.24 5.23
CA VAL A 189 -19.54 9.42 4.40
C VAL A 189 -20.94 9.92 4.73
N THR A 190 -21.05 11.20 5.03
CA THR A 190 -22.32 11.87 5.41
C THR A 190 -22.55 13.10 4.55
N GLY A 191 -23.68 13.76 4.73
CA GLY A 191 -23.84 15.15 4.28
C GLY A 191 -23.00 16.11 5.11
N ILE A 192 -22.90 17.36 4.64
CA ILE A 192 -22.13 18.39 5.36
C ILE A 192 -22.76 18.63 6.75
N PRO A 193 -21.99 18.52 7.84
CA PRO A 193 -22.51 18.76 9.19
C PRO A 193 -22.99 20.21 9.38
N GLU A 194 -24.08 20.38 10.15
CA GLU A 194 -24.59 21.71 10.49
C GLU A 194 -23.49 22.56 11.18
N GLY A 195 -23.41 23.84 10.81
CA GLY A 195 -22.47 24.78 11.38
C GLY A 195 -21.07 24.76 10.80
N LYS A 196 -20.74 23.85 9.90
CA LYS A 196 -19.50 23.89 9.13
C LYS A 196 -19.59 24.93 8.01
N ASN A 197 -18.63 25.84 7.94
CA ASN A 197 -18.55 26.83 6.85
C ASN A 197 -17.90 26.21 5.60
N ILE A 198 -18.64 25.32 4.92
CA ILE A 198 -18.19 24.61 3.72
C ILE A 198 -19.11 25.08 2.55
N PRO A 199 -18.55 25.42 1.38
CA PRO A 199 -19.35 25.86 0.23
C PRO A 199 -20.47 24.88 -0.13
N SER A 200 -21.63 25.39 -0.55
CA SER A 200 -22.81 24.58 -0.89
C SER A 200 -22.64 23.67 -2.10
N PHE A 201 -21.55 23.81 -2.85
CA PHE A 201 -21.13 22.87 -3.89
C PHE A 201 -20.92 21.47 -3.32
N TYR A 202 -20.34 21.40 -2.12
CA TYR A 202 -20.06 20.14 -1.46
C TYR A 202 -21.30 19.56 -0.82
N GLN A 203 -21.51 18.26 -1.03
CA GLN A 203 -22.66 17.52 -0.53
C GLN A 203 -22.27 16.28 0.27
N LYS A 204 -21.01 15.85 0.15
CA LYS A 204 -20.44 14.72 0.88
C LYS A 204 -19.29 15.16 1.77
N TYR A 205 -19.22 14.55 2.93
CA TYR A 205 -18.26 14.85 3.98
C TYR A 205 -17.83 13.58 4.71
N ILE A 206 -16.55 13.48 5.01
CA ILE A 206 -16.00 12.50 5.94
C ILE A 206 -14.81 13.12 6.67
N GLU A 207 -14.62 12.74 7.93
CA GLU A 207 -13.49 13.20 8.73
C GLU A 207 -12.53 12.04 9.02
N THR A 208 -11.25 12.28 8.86
CA THR A 208 -10.18 11.35 9.19
C THR A 208 -9.00 12.11 9.77
N GLU A 209 -8.39 11.57 10.82
CA GLU A 209 -7.20 12.16 11.49
C GLU A 209 -7.39 13.62 11.92
N GLY A 210 -8.63 14.10 12.06
CA GLY A 210 -8.99 15.48 12.36
C GLY A 210 -9.01 16.42 11.14
N LEU A 211 -8.68 15.94 9.96
CA LEU A 211 -8.91 16.62 8.69
C LEU A 211 -10.22 16.13 8.08
N TYR A 212 -10.80 16.91 7.18
CA TYR A 212 -11.99 16.46 6.45
C TYR A 212 -11.77 16.36 4.94
N VAL A 213 -12.51 15.46 4.35
CA VAL A 213 -12.58 15.27 2.90
C VAL A 213 -13.99 15.61 2.43
N THR A 214 -14.09 16.40 1.38
CA THR A 214 -15.36 16.85 0.81
C THR A 214 -15.44 16.60 -0.68
N SER A 215 -16.66 16.46 -1.18
CA SER A 215 -16.93 16.36 -2.62
C SER A 215 -18.36 16.79 -2.94
N SER A 216 -18.64 16.99 -4.22
CA SER A 216 -20.02 17.07 -4.72
C SER A 216 -20.77 15.74 -4.49
N GLY A 217 -22.08 15.75 -4.69
CA GLY A 217 -22.90 14.53 -4.63
C GLY A 217 -22.62 13.51 -5.74
N LYS A 218 -21.87 13.90 -6.80
CA LYS A 218 -21.57 13.03 -7.95
C LYS A 218 -20.42 12.07 -7.70
N VAL A 219 -19.53 12.40 -6.76
CA VAL A 219 -18.37 11.56 -6.41
C VAL A 219 -18.82 10.33 -5.63
N SER A 220 -18.21 9.18 -5.88
CA SER A 220 -18.49 7.94 -5.12
C SER A 220 -17.99 8.03 -3.69
N ASP A 221 -18.65 7.35 -2.76
CA ASP A 221 -18.19 7.26 -1.37
C ASP A 221 -16.84 6.54 -1.27
N GLU A 222 -16.58 5.61 -2.19
CA GLU A 222 -15.32 4.87 -2.29
C GLU A 222 -14.13 5.81 -2.51
N ALA A 223 -14.28 6.85 -3.32
CA ALA A 223 -13.22 7.84 -3.55
C ALA A 223 -12.88 8.63 -2.27
N LEU A 224 -13.90 9.04 -1.49
CA LEU A 224 -13.66 9.73 -0.23
C LEU A 224 -12.97 8.80 0.79
N LEU A 225 -13.40 7.55 0.89
CA LEU A 225 -12.77 6.55 1.76
C LEU A 225 -11.31 6.30 1.36
N LYS A 226 -11.04 6.19 0.06
CA LYS A 226 -9.68 6.02 -0.45
C LYS A 226 -8.78 7.23 -0.15
N ALA A 227 -9.32 8.44 -0.24
CA ALA A 227 -8.60 9.65 0.17
C ALA A 227 -8.29 9.63 1.67
N CYS A 228 -9.22 9.19 2.51
CA CYS A 228 -9.01 9.02 3.94
C CYS A 228 -7.88 8.01 4.25
N ASP A 229 -7.83 6.89 3.52
CA ASP A 229 -6.74 5.91 3.64
C ASP A 229 -5.36 6.56 3.40
N ILE A 230 -5.26 7.35 2.34
CA ILE A 230 -4.02 8.04 1.96
C ILE A 230 -3.63 9.08 3.03
N ILE A 231 -4.57 9.90 3.49
CA ILE A 231 -4.34 10.90 4.54
C ILE A 231 -3.81 10.23 5.81
N SER A 232 -4.48 9.17 6.26
CA SER A 232 -4.07 8.43 7.47
C SER A 232 -2.69 7.81 7.33
N LEU A 233 -2.39 7.24 6.18
CA LEU A 233 -1.07 6.68 5.86
C LEU A 233 0.03 7.74 5.92
N MET A 234 -0.19 8.89 5.29
CA MET A 234 0.83 9.93 5.17
C MET A 234 1.04 10.70 6.48
N LEU A 235 0.04 10.78 7.36
CA LEU A 235 0.14 11.49 8.65
C LEU A 235 0.48 10.58 9.84
N ALA A 236 0.63 9.27 9.62
CA ALA A 236 0.77 8.28 10.70
C ALA A 236 2.03 8.50 11.57
N LYS A 237 3.12 8.99 11.00
CA LYS A 237 4.43 9.06 11.68
C LYS A 237 4.64 10.34 12.48
N ARG A 238 4.02 11.46 12.08
CA ARG A 238 4.30 12.79 12.66
C ARG A 238 3.01 13.40 13.25
N PRO A 239 2.66 13.02 14.49
CA PRO A 239 1.47 13.55 15.16
C PRO A 239 1.53 15.06 15.42
N ASP A 240 2.72 15.65 15.53
CA ASP A 240 2.93 17.09 15.64
C ASP A 240 2.60 17.85 14.35
N VAL A 241 3.07 17.33 13.20
CA VAL A 241 2.72 17.83 11.86
C VAL A 241 1.20 17.75 11.66
N LYS A 242 0.60 16.58 11.93
CA LYS A 242 -0.84 16.37 11.88
C LYS A 242 -1.60 17.39 12.74
N ALA A 243 -1.22 17.55 14.01
CA ALA A 243 -1.88 18.48 14.92
C ALA A 243 -1.80 19.93 14.42
N HIS A 244 -0.69 20.33 13.79
CA HIS A 244 -0.55 21.65 13.18
C HIS A 244 -1.49 21.83 12.00
N MET A 245 -1.56 20.85 11.07
CA MET A 245 -2.46 20.87 9.91
C MET A 245 -3.94 20.93 10.34
N VAL A 246 -4.33 20.14 11.35
CA VAL A 246 -5.69 20.17 11.92
C VAL A 246 -6.00 21.56 12.48
N LYS A 247 -5.07 22.16 13.25
CA LYS A 247 -5.23 23.52 13.79
C LYS A 247 -5.39 24.59 12.72
N LYS A 248 -4.77 24.38 11.53
CA LYS A 248 -4.87 25.28 10.38
C LYS A 248 -6.15 25.08 9.57
N GLY A 249 -6.92 24.01 9.84
CA GLY A 249 -8.13 23.69 9.09
C GLY A 249 -7.85 23.06 7.73
N CYS A 250 -6.71 22.38 7.59
CA CYS A 250 -6.37 21.67 6.35
C CYS A 250 -7.44 20.65 5.97
N HIS A 251 -7.72 20.54 4.68
CA HIS A 251 -8.73 19.65 4.13
C HIS A 251 -8.41 19.18 2.72
N VAL A 252 -9.17 18.19 2.26
CA VAL A 252 -9.02 17.59 0.93
C VAL A 252 -10.35 17.64 0.17
N MET A 253 -10.28 17.94 -1.12
CA MET A 253 -11.43 18.01 -2.02
C MET A 253 -11.28 16.99 -3.13
N ILE A 254 -12.36 16.25 -3.44
CA ILE A 254 -12.34 15.29 -4.54
C ILE A 254 -13.15 15.85 -5.70
N ILE A 255 -12.50 15.95 -6.86
CA ILE A 255 -13.11 16.36 -8.13
C ILE A 255 -13.75 15.13 -8.76
N GLY A 256 -15.04 15.16 -9.03
CA GLY A 256 -15.75 14.03 -9.66
C GLY A 256 -15.19 13.74 -11.06
N LYS A 257 -15.29 12.48 -11.47
CA LYS A 257 -14.82 12.03 -12.79
C LYS A 257 -15.49 12.75 -13.97
N ASP A 258 -16.71 13.27 -13.75
CA ASP A 258 -17.51 14.02 -14.72
C ASP A 258 -17.54 15.52 -14.36
N GLU A 259 -16.62 15.99 -13.53
CA GLU A 259 -16.43 17.38 -13.12
C GLU A 259 -15.06 17.87 -13.55
N GLU A 260 -14.94 19.16 -13.62
CA GLU A 260 -13.69 19.83 -13.98
C GLU A 260 -13.05 20.52 -12.77
N THR A 261 -11.78 20.82 -12.86
CA THR A 261 -11.03 21.48 -11.78
C THR A 261 -11.65 22.83 -11.40
N CYS A 262 -12.11 23.57 -12.39
CA CYS A 262 -12.72 24.89 -12.18
C CYS A 262 -14.16 24.83 -11.63
N ASP A 263 -14.73 23.66 -11.42
CA ASP A 263 -16.03 23.53 -10.74
C ASP A 263 -15.89 23.70 -9.22
N LEU A 264 -14.67 23.50 -8.66
CA LEU A 264 -14.43 23.68 -7.25
C LEU A 264 -14.41 25.15 -6.86
N PRO A 265 -15.17 25.54 -5.82
CA PRO A 265 -15.29 26.94 -5.38
C PRO A 265 -13.95 27.59 -5.01
N GLU A 266 -13.01 26.82 -4.48
CA GLU A 266 -11.69 27.26 -4.08
C GLU A 266 -10.88 27.81 -5.26
N PHE A 267 -11.11 27.29 -6.47
CA PHE A 267 -10.37 27.68 -7.68
C PHE A 267 -11.05 28.80 -8.48
N ALA A 268 -12.13 29.39 -7.98
CA ALA A 268 -12.83 30.48 -8.66
C ALA A 268 -11.92 31.68 -8.95
N HIS A 269 -10.89 31.91 -8.13
CA HIS A 269 -9.95 33.01 -8.30
C HIS A 269 -9.00 32.84 -9.50
N ILE A 270 -8.61 31.61 -9.84
CA ILE A 270 -7.79 31.27 -11.01
C ILE A 270 -8.64 30.94 -12.25
N CYS A 271 -9.87 30.52 -12.06
CA CYS A 271 -10.83 30.16 -13.10
C CYS A 271 -11.80 31.31 -13.39
N ASN A 272 -11.30 32.51 -13.64
CA ASN A 272 -12.04 33.77 -13.71
C ASN A 272 -12.40 34.23 -15.10
N CYS A 273 -11.96 33.56 -16.16
CA CYS A 273 -12.32 33.83 -17.55
C CYS A 273 -12.28 32.54 -18.38
N GLU A 274 -12.87 32.59 -19.58
CA GLU A 274 -13.01 31.40 -20.45
C GLU A 274 -11.66 30.74 -20.78
N ASP A 275 -10.63 31.53 -21.04
CA ASP A 275 -9.30 31.02 -21.37
C ASP A 275 -8.63 30.35 -20.14
N SER A 276 -8.74 30.96 -18.96
CA SER A 276 -8.22 30.37 -17.73
C SER A 276 -8.96 29.08 -17.34
N ILE A 277 -10.27 29.05 -17.50
CA ILE A 277 -11.07 27.82 -17.27
C ILE A 277 -10.61 26.69 -18.19
N LYS A 278 -10.49 26.96 -19.51
CA LYS A 278 -10.00 25.96 -20.47
C LYS A 278 -8.58 25.48 -20.14
N TYR A 279 -7.71 26.42 -19.77
CA TYR A 279 -6.33 26.10 -19.42
C TYR A 279 -6.25 25.19 -18.18
N TRP A 280 -6.89 25.56 -17.07
CA TRP A 280 -6.80 24.82 -15.82
C TRP A 280 -7.50 23.46 -15.88
N ASN A 281 -8.66 23.35 -16.52
CA ASN A 281 -9.35 22.08 -16.73
C ASN A 281 -8.55 21.12 -17.61
N TRP A 282 -7.77 21.64 -18.55
CA TRP A 282 -6.83 20.83 -19.32
C TRP A 282 -5.57 20.48 -18.54
N ARG A 283 -5.00 21.45 -17.80
CA ARG A 283 -3.67 21.38 -17.20
C ARG A 283 -3.62 20.47 -15.98
N ALA A 284 -4.61 20.48 -15.11
CA ALA A 284 -4.54 19.86 -13.81
C ALA A 284 -5.83 19.17 -13.39
N ARG A 285 -5.67 18.08 -12.66
CA ARG A 285 -6.76 17.34 -11.96
C ARG A 285 -6.45 17.20 -10.46
N GLY A 286 -5.66 18.13 -9.92
CA GLY A 286 -5.30 18.23 -8.53
C GLY A 286 -4.46 19.47 -8.27
N PHE A 287 -4.51 19.94 -7.03
CA PHE A 287 -3.69 21.03 -6.49
C PHE A 287 -3.42 20.76 -5.01
N GLY A 288 -2.30 21.24 -4.48
CA GLY A 288 -1.98 21.11 -3.07
C GLY A 288 -1.11 22.22 -2.54
N GLY A 289 -1.51 22.82 -1.41
CA GLY A 289 -0.71 23.80 -0.68
C GLY A 289 -0.31 25.03 -1.51
N ALA A 290 -1.15 25.45 -2.45
CA ALA A 290 -0.89 26.62 -3.29
C ALA A 290 -0.96 27.91 -2.46
N PRO A 291 -0.20 28.97 -2.80
CA PRO A 291 -0.17 30.22 -2.02
C PRO A 291 -1.54 30.88 -1.82
N GLU A 292 -2.44 30.69 -2.80
CA GLU A 292 -3.78 31.30 -2.81
C GLU A 292 -4.80 30.44 -2.05
N ASP A 293 -4.56 29.15 -1.92
CA ASP A 293 -5.35 28.19 -1.16
C ASP A 293 -4.43 27.22 -0.40
N GLU A 294 -3.68 27.77 0.51
CA GLU A 294 -2.59 27.10 1.21
C GLU A 294 -3.04 25.94 2.11
N PHE A 295 -4.33 25.90 2.49
CA PHE A 295 -4.84 24.92 3.48
C PHE A 295 -5.60 23.75 2.84
N SER A 296 -5.66 23.67 1.54
CA SER A 296 -6.35 22.60 0.85
C SER A 296 -5.48 21.78 -0.08
N SER A 297 -5.98 20.58 -0.38
CA SER A 297 -5.45 19.72 -1.44
C SER A 297 -6.60 19.08 -2.18
N SER A 298 -6.43 18.81 -3.49
CA SER A 298 -7.46 18.19 -4.29
C SER A 298 -6.90 17.14 -5.25
N CYS A 299 -7.75 16.22 -5.70
CA CYS A 299 -7.42 15.29 -6.78
C CYS A 299 -8.68 14.78 -7.47
N GLY A 300 -8.52 14.24 -8.67
CA GLY A 300 -9.60 13.62 -9.43
C GLY A 300 -9.99 12.24 -8.89
N GLU A 301 -11.29 11.96 -8.84
CA GLU A 301 -11.85 10.64 -8.48
C GLU A 301 -11.29 9.54 -9.37
N GLU A 302 -11.11 9.81 -10.67
CA GLU A 302 -10.62 8.86 -11.64
C GLU A 302 -9.21 8.36 -11.34
N ASN A 303 -8.34 9.20 -10.76
CA ASN A 303 -6.99 8.81 -10.36
C ASN A 303 -7.00 8.00 -9.05
N LEU A 304 -7.83 8.40 -8.06
CA LEU A 304 -7.96 7.67 -6.80
C LEU A 304 -8.44 6.22 -7.00
N LEU A 305 -9.36 6.03 -7.95
CA LEU A 305 -10.01 4.73 -8.22
C LEU A 305 -9.43 4.02 -9.45
N ALA A 306 -8.38 4.55 -10.06
CA ALA A 306 -7.75 4.03 -11.28
C ALA A 306 -8.77 3.75 -12.41
N LEU A 307 -9.68 4.71 -12.65
CA LEU A 307 -10.71 4.58 -13.67
C LEU A 307 -10.12 4.74 -15.10
N PRO A 308 -10.78 4.21 -16.15
CA PRO A 308 -10.23 4.21 -17.50
C PRO A 308 -9.91 5.59 -18.09
N GLN A 309 -10.55 6.66 -17.61
CA GLN A 309 -10.32 8.04 -18.06
C GLN A 309 -9.18 8.75 -17.32
N ASP A 310 -8.50 8.09 -16.40
CA ASP A 310 -7.38 8.68 -15.68
C ASP A 310 -6.25 9.10 -16.64
N LYS A 311 -5.86 10.39 -16.58
CA LYS A 311 -4.75 10.94 -17.37
C LYS A 311 -3.37 10.63 -16.75
N TYR A 312 -3.34 10.27 -15.48
CA TYR A 312 -2.13 10.09 -14.68
C TYR A 312 -1.90 8.61 -14.31
N VAL A 313 -2.21 7.72 -15.25
CA VAL A 313 -2.02 6.27 -15.05
C VAL A 313 -0.59 5.97 -14.56
N GLY A 314 -0.50 5.26 -13.44
CA GLY A 314 0.77 4.91 -12.80
C GLY A 314 1.27 5.91 -11.77
N GLU A 315 0.51 6.99 -11.52
CA GLU A 315 0.76 7.99 -10.47
C GLU A 315 -0.40 8.02 -9.48
N ASN A 316 -0.14 8.46 -8.26
CA ASN A 316 -1.19 8.84 -7.32
C ASN A 316 -1.11 10.34 -7.08
N ILE A 317 -2.06 11.07 -7.66
CA ILE A 317 -2.07 12.53 -7.61
C ILE A 317 -2.39 13.06 -6.21
N LEU A 318 -3.24 12.36 -5.45
CA LEU A 318 -3.48 12.81 -4.07
C LEU A 318 -2.22 12.73 -3.20
N ILE A 319 -1.40 11.69 -3.36
CA ILE A 319 -0.12 11.60 -2.63
C ILE A 319 0.80 12.77 -3.00
N HIS A 320 0.84 13.16 -4.27
CA HIS A 320 1.62 14.33 -4.73
C HIS A 320 1.10 15.62 -4.12
N GLU A 321 -0.17 15.92 -4.31
CA GLU A 321 -0.78 17.19 -3.88
C GLU A 321 -0.87 17.30 -2.35
N PHE A 322 -1.14 16.20 -1.67
CA PHE A 322 -1.15 16.18 -0.21
C PHE A 322 0.28 16.27 0.37
N ALA A 323 1.30 15.82 -0.35
CA ALA A 323 2.69 16.06 0.03
C ALA A 323 3.03 17.55 0.01
N HIS A 324 2.55 18.32 -0.98
CA HIS A 324 2.68 19.78 -0.97
C HIS A 324 2.06 20.37 0.29
N LEU A 325 0.83 19.97 0.65
CA LEU A 325 0.14 20.47 1.84
C LEU A 325 0.86 20.08 3.14
N ILE A 326 1.35 18.84 3.25
CA ILE A 326 2.18 18.39 4.36
C ILE A 326 3.44 19.23 4.47
N HIS A 327 4.13 19.50 3.37
CA HIS A 327 5.35 20.29 3.33
C HIS A 327 5.08 21.74 3.74
N THR A 328 4.23 22.45 2.97
CA THR A 328 4.08 23.91 3.04
C THR A 328 3.37 24.36 4.31
N VAL A 329 2.41 23.60 4.81
CA VAL A 329 1.66 23.90 6.02
C VAL A 329 2.12 23.06 7.20
N GLY A 330 2.17 21.74 7.03
CA GLY A 330 2.41 20.82 8.10
C GLY A 330 3.84 20.93 8.67
N ILE A 331 4.83 20.59 7.86
CA ILE A 331 6.23 20.50 8.30
C ILE A 331 6.81 21.89 8.59
N VAL A 332 6.66 22.83 7.65
CA VAL A 332 7.17 24.21 7.84
C VAL A 332 6.54 24.89 9.07
N GLY A 333 5.32 24.52 9.42
CA GLY A 333 4.65 25.06 10.61
C GLY A 333 5.22 24.56 11.93
N VAL A 334 5.93 23.43 11.96
CA VAL A 334 6.57 22.86 13.14
C VAL A 334 8.09 22.90 13.08
N GLU A 335 8.67 22.95 11.87
CA GLU A 335 10.12 23.03 11.62
C GLU A 335 10.41 24.20 10.67
N PRO A 336 10.63 25.41 11.19
CA PRO A 336 10.81 26.61 10.35
C PRO A 336 12.03 26.58 9.42
N ASP A 337 13.04 25.79 9.73
CA ASP A 337 14.26 25.60 8.93
C ASP A 337 14.14 24.50 7.85
N PHE A 338 13.00 23.80 7.79
CA PHE A 338 12.80 22.72 6.84
C PHE A 338 13.03 23.12 5.38
N ASN A 339 12.53 24.29 4.98
CA ASN A 339 12.71 24.80 3.63
C ASN A 339 14.19 25.02 3.25
N GLU A 340 15.02 25.44 4.19
CA GLU A 340 16.47 25.61 3.97
C GLU A 340 17.15 24.25 3.81
N ARG A 341 16.78 23.28 4.65
CA ARG A 341 17.28 21.88 4.57
C ARG A 341 16.90 21.25 3.23
N LEU A 342 15.64 21.36 2.83
CA LEU A 342 15.13 20.77 1.58
C LEU A 342 15.78 21.39 0.35
N GLU A 343 15.91 22.72 0.31
CA GLU A 343 16.59 23.39 -0.80
C GLU A 343 18.07 23.02 -0.87
N ALA A 344 18.75 22.88 0.25
CA ALA A 344 20.13 22.43 0.26
C ALA A 344 20.30 21.02 -0.32
N LEU A 345 19.36 20.09 -0.02
CA LEU A 345 19.33 18.75 -0.60
C LEU A 345 19.08 18.80 -2.10
N ARG A 346 18.09 19.57 -2.54
CA ARG A 346 17.80 19.76 -3.98
C ARG A 346 19.00 20.28 -4.74
N GLN A 347 19.65 21.32 -4.24
CA GLN A 347 20.86 21.86 -4.88
C GLN A 347 22.01 20.85 -4.90
N ASN A 348 22.13 20.03 -3.86
CA ASN A 348 23.12 18.94 -3.84
C ASN A 348 22.80 17.85 -4.88
N ALA A 349 21.53 17.49 -5.02
CA ALA A 349 21.06 16.54 -6.03
C ALA A 349 21.36 17.05 -7.45
N ILE A 350 21.05 18.32 -7.72
CA ILE A 350 21.33 18.98 -9.01
C ILE A 350 22.85 18.96 -9.30
N ARG A 351 23.69 19.32 -8.34
CA ARG A 351 25.17 19.27 -8.51
C ARG A 351 25.71 17.86 -8.80
N LYS A 352 25.01 16.83 -8.33
CA LYS A 352 25.34 15.42 -8.62
C LYS A 352 24.76 14.93 -9.95
N GLY A 353 24.05 15.78 -10.73
CA GLY A 353 23.39 15.42 -11.97
C GLY A 353 22.14 14.55 -11.77
N LEU A 354 21.55 14.56 -10.56
CA LEU A 354 20.32 13.82 -10.29
C LEU A 354 19.11 14.62 -10.75
N TRP A 355 18.04 13.90 -11.10
CA TRP A 355 16.73 14.44 -11.51
C TRP A 355 16.76 15.32 -12.78
N GLU A 356 17.82 15.25 -13.57
CA GLU A 356 17.89 15.99 -14.85
C GLU A 356 16.69 15.66 -15.74
N LYS A 357 16.13 16.69 -16.36
CA LYS A 357 14.95 16.58 -17.25
C LYS A 357 13.73 15.94 -16.56
N THR A 358 13.53 16.23 -15.27
CA THR A 358 12.33 15.86 -14.53
C THR A 358 11.68 17.08 -13.89
N TYR A 359 10.43 16.94 -13.46
CA TYR A 359 9.70 18.00 -12.79
C TYR A 359 10.27 18.30 -11.39
N ALA A 360 10.88 17.31 -10.75
CA ALA A 360 11.53 17.44 -9.45
C ALA A 360 12.62 18.53 -9.35
N VAL A 361 13.26 18.92 -10.46
CA VAL A 361 14.26 20.00 -10.43
C VAL A 361 13.67 21.40 -10.47
N SER A 362 12.38 21.57 -10.75
CA SER A 362 11.73 22.87 -10.97
C SER A 362 11.82 23.77 -9.74
N ASN A 363 11.45 23.27 -8.58
CA ASN A 363 11.53 23.95 -7.30
C ASN A 363 11.61 22.91 -6.16
N LYS A 364 11.72 23.36 -4.91
CA LYS A 364 11.85 22.46 -3.76
C LYS A 364 10.54 21.75 -3.41
N GLU A 365 9.41 22.39 -3.72
CA GLU A 365 8.08 21.84 -3.49
C GLU A 365 7.86 20.60 -4.39
N GLU A 366 8.17 20.72 -5.67
CA GLU A 366 8.09 19.60 -6.61
C GLU A 366 9.13 18.51 -6.33
N TYR A 367 10.33 18.91 -5.91
CA TYR A 367 11.34 17.96 -5.49
C TYR A 367 10.84 17.09 -4.33
N PHE A 368 10.18 17.72 -3.35
CA PHE A 368 9.59 16.99 -2.23
C PHE A 368 8.48 16.06 -2.69
N ALA A 369 7.48 16.56 -3.43
CA ALA A 369 6.30 15.81 -3.84
C ALA A 369 6.62 14.62 -4.77
N GLU A 370 7.48 14.82 -5.78
CA GLU A 370 7.95 13.76 -6.68
C GLU A 370 8.72 12.65 -5.94
N CYS A 371 9.55 13.05 -4.96
CA CYS A 371 10.25 12.07 -4.13
C CYS A 371 9.30 11.35 -3.16
N VAL A 372 8.28 12.02 -2.64
CA VAL A 372 7.22 11.39 -1.82
C VAL A 372 6.44 10.37 -2.64
N GLN A 373 6.03 10.67 -3.87
CA GLN A 373 5.40 9.67 -4.74
C GLN A 373 6.31 8.44 -4.95
N SER A 374 7.60 8.67 -5.20
CA SER A 374 8.56 7.56 -5.34
C SER A 374 8.73 6.77 -4.03
N PHE A 375 8.71 7.46 -2.88
CA PHE A 375 8.78 6.83 -1.55
C PHE A 375 7.56 5.95 -1.26
N PHE A 376 6.37 6.35 -1.72
CA PHE A 376 5.13 5.58 -1.60
C PHE A 376 4.88 4.62 -2.78
N ASN A 377 5.88 4.37 -3.64
CA ASN A 377 5.83 3.44 -4.78
C ASN A 377 4.74 3.77 -5.82
N CYS A 378 4.37 5.02 -5.95
CA CYS A 378 3.27 5.48 -6.79
C CYS A 378 3.66 6.62 -7.74
N ASN A 379 4.91 6.69 -8.17
CA ASN A 379 5.35 7.61 -9.21
C ASN A 379 5.44 6.90 -10.58
N ARG A 380 5.31 7.64 -11.67
CA ARG A 380 5.36 7.11 -13.03
C ARG A 380 6.82 6.84 -13.46
N TYR A 381 7.00 5.72 -14.13
CA TYR A 381 8.27 5.37 -14.77
C TYR A 381 8.42 6.02 -16.13
N ALA A 382 9.59 6.59 -16.41
CA ALA A 382 9.99 7.05 -17.73
C ALA A 382 11.49 6.82 -17.98
N GLU A 383 11.82 6.19 -19.10
CA GLU A 383 13.21 6.02 -19.56
C GLU A 383 13.23 6.11 -21.09
N PRO A 384 13.94 7.10 -21.64
CA PRO A 384 14.66 8.20 -20.98
C PRO A 384 13.73 9.17 -20.25
N ALA A 385 14.29 10.04 -19.39
CA ALA A 385 13.53 11.09 -18.72
C ALA A 385 12.77 11.97 -19.73
N ASN A 386 11.49 12.24 -19.44
CA ASN A 386 10.52 12.82 -20.39
C ASN A 386 10.13 14.28 -20.12
N GLY A 387 10.85 14.95 -19.23
CA GLY A 387 10.55 16.32 -18.80
C GLY A 387 9.76 16.41 -17.50
N VAL A 388 9.13 15.31 -17.08
CA VAL A 388 8.38 15.19 -15.82
C VAL A 388 9.00 14.09 -14.96
N HIS A 389 9.06 12.87 -15.47
CA HIS A 389 9.52 11.69 -14.77
C HIS A 389 10.81 11.11 -15.34
N ASN A 390 11.45 10.25 -14.54
CA ASN A 390 12.55 9.39 -14.95
C ASN A 390 12.31 7.95 -14.50
N TRP A 391 13.35 7.12 -14.45
CA TRP A 391 13.26 5.73 -14.04
C TRP A 391 13.06 5.54 -12.52
N VAL A 392 13.18 6.60 -11.71
CA VAL A 392 13.07 6.56 -10.24
C VAL A 392 11.61 6.70 -9.82
N ASN A 393 10.89 5.61 -9.81
CA ASN A 393 9.45 5.59 -9.55
C ASN A 393 9.04 4.78 -8.31
N ARG A 394 10.02 4.27 -7.56
CA ARG A 394 9.78 3.41 -6.39
C ARG A 394 10.78 3.69 -5.29
N ARG A 395 10.42 3.37 -4.05
CA ARG A 395 11.24 3.55 -2.84
C ARG A 395 12.64 2.96 -2.98
N THR A 396 12.76 1.73 -3.43
CA THR A 396 14.05 1.04 -3.59
C THR A 396 14.98 1.76 -4.57
N LYS A 397 14.41 2.32 -5.64
CA LYS A 397 15.18 3.12 -6.60
C LYS A 397 15.56 4.49 -6.02
N LEU A 398 14.62 5.17 -5.33
CA LEU A 398 14.89 6.44 -4.66
C LEU A 398 16.03 6.29 -3.63
N LYS A 399 15.99 5.24 -2.81
CA LYS A 399 17.01 4.92 -1.80
C LYS A 399 18.42 4.86 -2.39
N THR A 400 18.56 4.29 -3.59
CA THR A 400 19.87 4.16 -4.26
C THR A 400 20.24 5.42 -5.05
N TYR A 401 19.27 6.05 -5.68
CA TYR A 401 19.48 7.18 -6.57
C TYR A 401 19.74 8.49 -5.81
N ASP A 402 18.89 8.79 -4.82
CA ASP A 402 18.97 9.99 -3.98
C ASP A 402 18.85 9.63 -2.49
N PRO A 403 19.92 9.04 -1.92
CA PRO A 403 19.90 8.55 -0.55
C PRO A 403 19.76 9.68 0.48
N ASP A 404 20.12 10.91 0.13
CA ASP A 404 20.02 12.05 1.04
C ASP A 404 18.53 12.44 1.20
N MET A 405 17.81 12.53 0.10
CA MET A 405 16.38 12.78 0.12
C MET A 405 15.60 11.62 0.73
N TYR A 406 15.97 10.39 0.42
CA TYR A 406 15.36 9.22 1.04
C TYR A 406 15.44 9.26 2.57
N ARG A 407 16.59 9.62 3.15
CA ARG A 407 16.75 9.76 4.61
C ARG A 407 15.88 10.89 5.18
N LEU A 408 15.76 12.00 4.47
CA LEU A 408 14.85 13.07 4.89
C LEU A 408 13.41 12.55 4.97
N LEU A 409 12.92 11.84 3.94
CA LEU A 409 11.54 11.31 3.92
C LEU A 409 11.28 10.29 5.04
N GLN A 410 12.30 9.53 5.43
CA GLN A 410 12.20 8.63 6.58
C GLN A 410 11.96 9.35 7.92
N GLU A 411 12.24 10.65 8.03
CA GLU A 411 11.90 11.44 9.24
C GLU A 411 10.38 11.66 9.35
N TYR A 412 9.66 11.72 8.23
CA TYR A 412 8.25 12.11 8.15
C TYR A 412 7.28 10.96 7.86
N PHE A 413 7.74 9.92 7.19
CA PHE A 413 6.88 8.82 6.74
C PHE A 413 7.40 7.47 7.22
N TYR A 414 6.48 6.53 7.47
CA TYR A 414 6.84 5.13 7.68
C TYR A 414 7.19 4.47 6.35
N GLU A 415 8.15 3.52 6.42
CA GLU A 415 8.51 2.64 5.30
C GLU A 415 7.47 1.55 5.06
#